data_b75a19a349d2a969e2fe6e7b64a32f28
#
_entry.id   b75a19a349d2a969e2fe6e7b64a32f28
#
_cell.length_a   1.000
_cell.length_b   1.000
_cell.length_c   1.000
_cell.angle_alpha   90.00
_cell.angle_beta   90.00
_cell.angle_gamma   90.00
#
_symmetry.space_group_name_H-M   'P 1'
#
loop_
_entity.id
_entity.type
_entity.pdbx_description
1 polymer ?
#
loop_
_entity_poly.entity_id
_entity_poly.type
_entity_poly.pdbx_seq_one_letter_code
_entity_poly.pdbx_strand_id
1 'polypeptide(L)'
;MEYIRITSIHDPLFVKMHELMKEVFPPEEVLEFELWKEPLEDSGIRVFAAVHEGDVVGATEYRYYPEWNIAMTDFTIIGRQGLSIGRFLAGNRSKDLTELTRQNGKELFGMFAEIYDPYGIEDHEFGGAKPMNPFVRREVLSHMGYKKLDFPYLHPSWKNDGEAVKGLDFCFMPADEEITEIHAELVINFLTEYYSVLSAKPQDWYTMIEQLKEKEYISLLPL
;
A
#
# COMPACT_ATOMS: atom_id res chain seq x y z
N MET A 1 -10.06 -16.14 13.15
CA MET A 1 -10.21 -15.18 12.06
C MET A 1 -10.12 -15.91 10.73
N GLU A 2 -10.94 -15.51 9.78
CA GLU A 2 -10.94 -16.02 8.41
C GLU A 2 -10.36 -14.96 7.48
N TYR A 3 -9.64 -15.40 6.43
CA TYR A 3 -9.05 -14.53 5.40
C TYR A 3 -9.84 -14.74 4.12
N ILE A 4 -10.75 -13.81 3.79
CA ILE A 4 -11.73 -14.00 2.73
C ILE A 4 -11.47 -13.00 1.62
N ARG A 5 -11.31 -13.51 0.38
CA ARG A 5 -11.15 -12.67 -0.80
C ARG A 5 -12.48 -12.02 -1.19
N ILE A 6 -12.43 -10.73 -1.50
CA ILE A 6 -13.54 -9.94 -2.02
C ILE A 6 -13.28 -9.69 -3.52
N THR A 7 -14.27 -9.98 -4.36
CA THR A 7 -14.16 -9.85 -5.82
C THR A 7 -15.34 -9.11 -6.45
N SER A 8 -16.23 -8.54 -5.64
CA SER A 8 -17.42 -7.83 -6.13
C SER A 8 -17.90 -6.79 -5.11
N ILE A 9 -18.34 -5.64 -5.59
CA ILE A 9 -19.03 -4.64 -4.76
C ILE A 9 -20.36 -5.15 -4.18
N HIS A 10 -20.92 -6.22 -4.75
CA HIS A 10 -22.16 -6.85 -4.27
C HIS A 10 -21.93 -7.85 -3.13
N ASP A 11 -20.67 -8.13 -2.78
CA ASP A 11 -20.35 -8.97 -1.63
C ASP A 11 -20.69 -8.22 -0.33
N PRO A 12 -21.48 -8.81 0.57
CA PRO A 12 -21.80 -8.20 1.86
C PRO A 12 -20.56 -7.84 2.70
N LEU A 13 -19.44 -8.56 2.53
CA LEU A 13 -18.18 -8.26 3.18
C LEU A 13 -17.54 -7.00 2.60
N PHE A 14 -17.74 -6.72 1.29
CA PHE A 14 -17.27 -5.47 0.69
C PHE A 14 -17.94 -4.25 1.32
N VAL A 15 -19.26 -4.29 1.50
CA VAL A 15 -20.00 -3.20 2.15
C VAL A 15 -19.42 -2.89 3.52
N LYS A 16 -19.25 -3.92 4.38
CA LYS A 16 -18.65 -3.77 5.72
C LYS A 16 -17.21 -3.28 5.67
N MET A 17 -16.42 -3.76 4.72
CA MET A 17 -15.04 -3.30 4.53
C MET A 17 -14.99 -1.82 4.14
N HIS A 18 -15.83 -1.40 3.20
CA HIS A 18 -15.86 -0.02 2.74
C HIS A 18 -16.34 0.95 3.83
N GLU A 19 -17.26 0.53 4.69
CA GLU A 19 -17.64 1.30 5.89
C GLU A 19 -16.44 1.44 6.83
N LEU A 20 -15.70 0.35 7.08
CA LEU A 20 -14.49 0.37 7.89
C LEU A 20 -13.40 1.27 7.29
N MET A 21 -13.26 1.33 5.96
CA MET A 21 -12.34 2.27 5.29
C MET A 21 -12.68 3.72 5.62
N LYS A 22 -13.97 4.09 5.55
CA LYS A 22 -14.45 5.46 5.89
C LYS A 22 -14.21 5.83 7.35
N GLU A 23 -14.15 4.85 8.25
CA GLU A 23 -13.84 5.09 9.66
C GLU A 23 -12.35 5.33 9.90
N VAL A 24 -11.47 4.73 9.07
CA VAL A 24 -10.02 4.71 9.28
C VAL A 24 -9.29 5.76 8.46
N PHE A 25 -9.71 6.00 7.22
CA PHE A 25 -9.03 6.91 6.31
C PHE A 25 -9.74 8.25 6.16
N PRO A 26 -9.00 9.33 5.88
CA PRO A 26 -9.60 10.59 5.44
C PRO A 26 -10.46 10.39 4.19
N PRO A 27 -11.53 11.17 4.00
CA PRO A 27 -12.43 11.01 2.85
C PRO A 27 -11.74 11.09 1.48
N GLU A 28 -10.65 11.86 1.37
CA GLU A 28 -9.84 12.03 0.16
C GLU A 28 -8.99 10.79 -0.20
N GLU A 29 -8.80 9.87 0.73
CA GLU A 29 -8.06 8.62 0.54
C GLU A 29 -9.00 7.41 0.33
N VAL A 30 -10.32 7.61 0.41
CA VAL A 30 -11.31 6.55 0.23
C VAL A 30 -11.93 6.66 -1.15
N LEU A 31 -11.69 5.65 -1.99
CA LEU A 31 -12.36 5.53 -3.28
C LEU A 31 -13.87 5.32 -3.04
N GLU A 32 -14.71 6.04 -3.81
CA GLU A 32 -16.16 5.91 -3.71
C GLU A 32 -16.62 4.49 -4.02
N PHE A 33 -17.70 4.06 -3.38
CA PHE A 33 -18.18 2.67 -3.39
C PHE A 33 -18.34 2.10 -4.81
N GLU A 34 -19.00 2.83 -5.70
CA GLU A 34 -19.27 2.37 -7.07
C GLU A 34 -18.01 2.28 -7.94
N LEU A 35 -16.97 3.07 -7.62
CA LEU A 35 -15.72 3.07 -8.35
C LEU A 35 -14.85 1.85 -8.06
N TRP A 36 -15.18 1.06 -7.03
CA TRP A 36 -14.50 -0.20 -6.72
C TRP A 36 -14.87 -1.34 -7.68
N LYS A 37 -15.87 -1.16 -8.53
CA LYS A 37 -16.33 -2.22 -9.43
C LYS A 37 -15.19 -2.71 -10.33
N GLU A 38 -14.55 -1.82 -11.07
CA GLU A 38 -13.46 -2.17 -11.98
C GLU A 38 -12.23 -2.73 -11.24
N PRO A 39 -11.72 -2.11 -10.14
CA PRO A 39 -10.64 -2.70 -9.35
C PRO A 39 -10.92 -4.11 -8.83
N LEU A 40 -12.13 -4.41 -8.40
CA LEU A 40 -12.48 -5.75 -7.90
C LEU A 40 -12.64 -6.79 -9.01
N GLU A 41 -12.92 -6.38 -10.25
CA GLU A 41 -12.94 -7.24 -11.43
C GLU A 41 -11.53 -7.51 -12.00
N ASP A 42 -10.54 -6.67 -11.67
CA ASP A 42 -9.13 -6.89 -12.04
C ASP A 42 -8.53 -8.05 -11.20
N SER A 43 -8.19 -9.14 -11.87
CA SER A 43 -7.60 -10.32 -11.21
C SER A 43 -6.24 -10.05 -10.56
N GLY A 44 -5.52 -9.03 -11.01
CA GLY A 44 -4.24 -8.58 -10.44
C GLY A 44 -4.40 -7.88 -9.09
N ILE A 45 -5.55 -7.23 -8.85
CA ILE A 45 -5.87 -6.60 -7.58
C ILE A 45 -6.44 -7.64 -6.62
N ARG A 46 -5.93 -7.66 -5.42
CA ARG A 46 -6.23 -8.68 -4.41
C ARG A 46 -6.72 -8.03 -3.13
N VAL A 47 -8.03 -8.02 -2.96
CA VAL A 47 -8.71 -7.46 -1.78
C VAL A 47 -9.14 -8.59 -0.85
N PHE A 48 -8.75 -8.52 0.42
CA PHE A 48 -9.12 -9.51 1.41
C PHE A 48 -9.63 -8.86 2.71
N ALA A 49 -10.66 -9.44 3.28
CA ALA A 49 -11.15 -9.10 4.60
C ALA A 49 -10.64 -10.11 5.65
N ALA A 50 -10.28 -9.59 6.82
CA ALA A 50 -10.17 -10.38 8.04
C ALA A 50 -11.53 -10.41 8.73
N VAL A 51 -12.15 -11.58 8.80
CA VAL A 51 -13.47 -11.77 9.39
C VAL A 51 -13.34 -12.50 10.75
N HIS A 52 -13.96 -11.94 11.78
CA HIS A 52 -14.00 -12.52 13.13
C HIS A 52 -15.43 -12.47 13.67
N GLU A 53 -15.99 -13.64 14.01
CA GLU A 53 -17.36 -13.77 14.51
C GLU A 53 -18.44 -13.16 13.58
N GLY A 54 -18.19 -13.21 12.25
CA GLY A 54 -19.10 -12.70 11.22
C GLY A 54 -18.94 -11.21 10.90
N ASP A 55 -18.01 -10.51 11.58
CA ASP A 55 -17.72 -9.09 11.33
C ASP A 55 -16.38 -8.90 10.61
N VAL A 56 -16.31 -7.90 9.72
CA VAL A 56 -15.07 -7.44 9.13
C VAL A 56 -14.31 -6.63 10.18
N VAL A 57 -13.18 -7.16 10.63
CA VAL A 57 -12.34 -6.52 11.67
C VAL A 57 -11.05 -5.94 11.11
N GLY A 58 -10.79 -6.15 9.84
CA GLY A 58 -9.66 -5.58 9.10
C GLY A 58 -9.69 -5.98 7.65
N ALA A 59 -8.86 -5.35 6.84
CA ALA A 59 -8.76 -5.64 5.43
C ALA A 59 -7.36 -5.29 4.89
N THR A 60 -6.99 -5.87 3.75
CA THR A 60 -5.79 -5.51 3.01
C THR A 60 -6.06 -5.58 1.52
N GLU A 61 -5.42 -4.69 0.78
CA GLU A 61 -5.38 -4.70 -0.67
C GLU A 61 -3.93 -4.66 -1.11
N TYR A 62 -3.62 -5.42 -2.15
CA TYR A 62 -2.31 -5.46 -2.78
C TYR A 62 -2.41 -5.97 -4.21
N ARG A 63 -1.39 -5.63 -5.01
CA ARG A 63 -1.22 -6.11 -6.38
C ARG A 63 0.17 -6.70 -6.57
N TYR A 64 0.26 -7.83 -7.29
CA TYR A 64 1.51 -8.44 -7.73
C TYR A 64 1.80 -8.05 -9.17
N TYR A 65 3.03 -7.62 -9.44
CA TYR A 65 3.55 -7.23 -10.75
C TYR A 65 4.57 -8.29 -11.21
N PRO A 66 4.14 -9.26 -12.03
CA PRO A 66 4.97 -10.41 -12.41
C PRO A 66 6.16 -10.03 -13.28
N GLU A 67 6.10 -8.93 -14.03
CA GLU A 67 7.18 -8.42 -14.86
C GLU A 67 8.42 -8.06 -14.03
N TRP A 68 8.23 -7.50 -12.84
CA TRP A 68 9.29 -7.06 -11.93
C TRP A 68 9.44 -7.93 -10.67
N ASN A 69 8.58 -8.90 -10.48
CA ASN A 69 8.50 -9.71 -9.25
C ASN A 69 8.36 -8.91 -7.97
N ILE A 70 7.62 -7.85 -8.01
CA ILE A 70 7.31 -7.02 -6.86
C ILE A 70 5.82 -7.06 -6.56
N ALA A 71 5.48 -6.62 -5.36
CA ALA A 71 4.11 -6.30 -5.00
C ALA A 71 4.00 -4.83 -4.56
N MET A 72 2.80 -4.28 -4.61
CA MET A 72 2.42 -3.03 -3.95
C MET A 72 1.27 -3.32 -3.01
N THR A 73 1.26 -2.73 -1.82
CA THR A 73 0.10 -2.75 -0.93
C THR A 73 -0.40 -1.33 -0.72
N ASP A 74 -1.65 -1.09 -1.13
CA ASP A 74 -2.24 0.23 -1.03
C ASP A 74 -2.79 0.47 0.37
N PHE A 75 -3.40 -0.56 0.98
CA PHE A 75 -3.82 -0.43 2.36
C PHE A 75 -3.74 -1.72 3.18
N THR A 76 -3.61 -1.54 4.48
CA THR A 76 -3.86 -2.55 5.50
C THR A 76 -4.59 -1.90 6.67
N ILE A 77 -5.83 -2.31 6.88
CA ILE A 77 -6.73 -1.77 7.90
C ILE A 77 -6.78 -2.69 9.11
N ILE A 78 -6.63 -2.10 10.29
CA ILE A 78 -6.79 -2.77 11.59
C ILE A 78 -7.95 -2.10 12.32
N GLY A 79 -9.16 -2.65 12.15
CA GLY A 79 -10.39 -2.06 12.70
C GLY A 79 -10.64 -2.39 14.17
N ARG A 80 -9.96 -3.39 14.76
CA ARG A 80 -10.13 -3.80 16.15
C ARG A 80 -8.81 -4.12 16.81
N GLN A 81 -8.56 -3.58 18.00
CA GLN A 81 -7.36 -3.88 18.77
C GLN A 81 -7.46 -5.25 19.47
N GLY A 82 -6.32 -5.83 19.86
CA GLY A 82 -6.25 -7.04 20.67
C GLY A 82 -6.36 -8.37 19.92
N LEU A 83 -6.66 -8.36 18.61
CA LEU A 83 -6.83 -9.57 17.79
C LEU A 83 -5.62 -9.92 16.91
N SER A 84 -4.51 -9.19 17.00
CA SER A 84 -3.32 -9.37 16.14
C SER A 84 -3.63 -9.33 14.64
N ILE A 85 -4.60 -8.51 14.22
CA ILE A 85 -5.12 -8.44 12.84
C ILE A 85 -4.00 -8.11 11.84
N GLY A 86 -3.13 -7.16 12.15
CA GLY A 86 -2.01 -6.79 11.28
C GLY A 86 -1.10 -7.97 10.96
N ARG A 87 -0.71 -8.75 11.96
CA ARG A 87 0.09 -9.99 11.78
C ARG A 87 -0.67 -11.04 10.98
N PHE A 88 -1.96 -11.19 11.23
CA PHE A 88 -2.82 -12.14 10.51
C PHE A 88 -2.91 -11.77 9.02
N LEU A 89 -3.18 -10.51 8.69
CA LEU A 89 -3.26 -10.01 7.31
C LEU A 89 -1.91 -10.13 6.59
N ALA A 90 -0.83 -9.66 7.22
CA ALA A 90 0.52 -9.72 6.64
C ALA A 90 0.96 -11.17 6.36
N GLY A 91 0.72 -12.09 7.31
CA GLY A 91 1.09 -13.50 7.14
C GLY A 91 0.31 -14.20 6.03
N ASN A 92 -0.99 -13.90 5.86
CA ASN A 92 -1.78 -14.47 4.78
C ASN A 92 -1.45 -13.83 3.43
N ARG A 93 -1.21 -12.52 3.37
CA ARG A 93 -0.70 -11.83 2.17
C ARG A 93 0.62 -12.42 1.70
N SER A 94 1.56 -12.65 2.61
CA SER A 94 2.84 -13.29 2.29
C SER A 94 2.67 -14.67 1.67
N LYS A 95 1.79 -15.51 2.22
CA LYS A 95 1.49 -16.84 1.65
C LYS A 95 0.88 -16.75 0.25
N ASP A 96 -0.05 -15.84 0.04
CA ASP A 96 -0.70 -15.63 -1.25
C ASP A 96 0.30 -15.13 -2.30
N LEU A 97 1.15 -14.17 -1.96
CA LEU A 97 2.23 -13.69 -2.83
C LEU A 97 3.23 -14.79 -3.16
N THR A 98 3.62 -15.62 -2.19
CA THR A 98 4.49 -16.78 -2.42
C THR A 98 3.87 -17.75 -3.43
N GLU A 99 2.58 -18.00 -3.34
CA GLU A 99 1.88 -18.86 -4.31
C GLU A 99 1.83 -18.25 -5.71
N LEU A 100 1.57 -16.93 -5.81
CA LEU A 100 1.55 -16.22 -7.09
C LEU A 100 2.93 -16.23 -7.77
N THR A 101 4.00 -15.95 -7.03
CA THR A 101 5.37 -15.99 -7.58
C THR A 101 5.78 -17.38 -7.98
N ARG A 102 5.42 -18.41 -7.20
CA ARG A 102 5.69 -19.81 -7.52
C ARG A 102 5.02 -20.24 -8.83
N GLN A 103 3.78 -19.79 -9.09
CA GLN A 103 3.07 -20.05 -10.35
C GLN A 103 3.79 -19.43 -11.56
N ASN A 104 4.53 -18.34 -11.36
CA ASN A 104 5.35 -17.68 -12.36
C ASN A 104 6.80 -18.20 -12.41
N GLY A 105 7.16 -19.21 -11.61
CA GLY A 105 8.52 -19.78 -11.56
C GLY A 105 9.58 -18.79 -11.05
N LYS A 106 9.17 -17.86 -10.20
CA LYS A 106 10.01 -16.76 -9.69
C LYS A 106 9.86 -16.66 -8.16
N GLU A 107 10.72 -15.86 -7.54
CA GLU A 107 10.63 -15.47 -6.12
C GLU A 107 10.30 -13.98 -6.03
N LEU A 108 9.54 -13.58 -5.01
CA LEU A 108 9.23 -12.16 -4.77
C LEU A 108 10.52 -11.39 -4.49
N PHE A 109 10.74 -10.30 -5.20
CA PHE A 109 11.87 -9.41 -4.93
C PHE A 109 11.60 -8.51 -3.72
N GLY A 110 10.37 -8.07 -3.56
CA GLY A 110 9.93 -7.27 -2.42
C GLY A 110 8.57 -6.64 -2.65
N MET A 111 8.19 -5.77 -1.72
CA MET A 111 6.88 -5.11 -1.74
C MET A 111 7.01 -3.63 -1.44
N PHE A 112 6.46 -2.79 -2.32
CA PHE A 112 6.30 -1.37 -2.08
C PHE A 112 5.10 -1.07 -1.18
N ALA A 113 5.20 0.03 -0.45
CA ALA A 113 4.11 0.63 0.30
C ALA A 113 4.34 2.14 0.47
N GLU A 114 3.27 2.89 0.58
CA GLU A 114 3.28 4.28 1.01
C GLU A 114 3.03 4.32 2.52
N ILE A 115 3.96 4.91 3.25
CA ILE A 115 3.92 4.93 4.71
C ILE A 115 3.97 6.37 5.19
N TYR A 116 2.97 6.75 5.99
CA TYR A 116 2.90 8.08 6.57
C TYR A 116 4.12 8.37 7.46
N ASP A 117 4.70 9.57 7.26
CA ASP A 117 5.78 10.10 8.10
C ASP A 117 5.22 11.04 9.17
N PRO A 118 5.08 10.59 10.42
CA PRO A 118 4.53 11.40 11.50
C PRO A 118 5.48 12.50 11.99
N TYR A 119 6.74 12.50 11.53
CA TYR A 119 7.74 13.52 11.89
C TYR A 119 7.71 14.72 10.94
N GLY A 120 7.12 14.57 9.73
CA GLY A 120 7.11 15.59 8.68
C GLY A 120 5.89 16.51 8.69
N ILE A 121 4.81 16.17 9.40
CA ILE A 121 3.55 16.94 9.39
C ILE A 121 2.98 17.04 10.80
N GLU A 122 2.71 18.26 11.26
CA GLU A 122 2.18 18.54 12.61
C GLU A 122 0.66 18.33 12.73
N ASP A 123 -0.11 18.39 11.63
CA ASP A 123 -1.58 18.42 11.62
C ASP A 123 -2.21 17.37 10.71
N HIS A 124 -1.88 16.08 10.85
CA HIS A 124 -2.57 15.04 10.12
C HIS A 124 -3.80 14.54 10.89
N GLU A 125 -5.01 14.87 10.41
CA GLU A 125 -6.26 14.32 10.89
C GLU A 125 -6.55 12.98 10.21
N PHE A 126 -6.41 11.88 10.94
CA PHE A 126 -6.96 10.60 10.53
C PHE A 126 -8.48 10.61 10.71
N GLY A 127 -9.23 9.88 9.88
CA GLY A 127 -10.68 9.73 10.00
C GLY A 127 -11.15 9.29 11.40
N GLY A 128 -12.45 9.38 11.68
CA GLY A 128 -13.05 9.34 13.02
C GLY A 128 -12.85 8.11 13.90
N ALA A 129 -12.33 6.98 13.39
CA ALA A 129 -11.84 5.88 14.24
C ALA A 129 -10.53 6.31 14.89
N LYS A 130 -10.29 5.93 16.16
CA LYS A 130 -8.98 6.13 16.79
C LYS A 130 -7.96 5.25 16.04
N PRO A 131 -7.19 5.78 15.07
CA PRO A 131 -6.19 5.01 14.39
C PRO A 131 -5.11 4.60 15.39
N MET A 132 -4.36 3.56 15.05
CA MET A 132 -3.11 3.28 15.75
C MET A 132 -2.27 4.56 15.72
N ASN A 133 -1.68 4.92 16.88
CA ASN A 133 -0.75 6.04 16.95
C ASN A 133 0.25 5.95 15.77
N PRO A 134 0.39 6.98 14.93
CA PRO A 134 1.18 6.90 13.70
C PRO A 134 2.65 6.58 13.94
N PHE A 135 3.23 7.00 15.07
CA PHE A 135 4.58 6.62 15.47
C PHE A 135 4.68 5.12 15.75
N VAL A 136 3.73 4.56 16.50
CA VAL A 136 3.68 3.11 16.75
C VAL A 136 3.44 2.33 15.47
N ARG A 137 2.59 2.83 14.56
CA ARG A 137 2.37 2.20 13.24
C ARG A 137 3.66 2.15 12.42
N ARG A 138 4.41 3.25 12.36
CA ARG A 138 5.69 3.33 11.66
C ARG A 138 6.72 2.37 12.27
N GLU A 139 6.81 2.31 13.60
CA GLU A 139 7.67 1.36 14.30
C GLU A 139 7.32 -0.10 13.99
N VAL A 140 6.04 -0.46 13.98
CA VAL A 140 5.57 -1.81 13.61
C VAL A 140 5.97 -2.14 12.16
N LEU A 141 5.80 -1.21 11.22
CA LEU A 141 6.17 -1.42 9.81
C LEU A 141 7.69 -1.55 9.64
N SER A 142 8.48 -0.77 10.38
CA SER A 142 9.93 -0.92 10.46
C SER A 142 10.34 -2.32 10.94
N HIS A 143 9.71 -2.83 12.01
CA HIS A 143 9.94 -4.19 12.50
C HIS A 143 9.47 -5.30 11.54
N MET A 144 8.57 -4.98 10.62
CA MET A 144 8.16 -5.88 9.55
C MET A 144 9.15 -5.92 8.39
N GLY A 145 10.20 -5.09 8.41
CA GLY A 145 11.25 -5.04 7.39
C GLY A 145 11.07 -3.95 6.33
N TYR A 146 10.06 -3.07 6.46
CA TYR A 146 9.97 -1.93 5.57
C TYR A 146 11.12 -0.96 5.78
N LYS A 147 11.69 -0.48 4.67
CA LYS A 147 12.75 0.52 4.61
C LYS A 147 12.28 1.68 3.72
N LYS A 148 12.66 2.90 4.05
CA LYS A 148 12.38 4.08 3.23
C LYS A 148 13.34 4.15 2.06
N LEU A 149 12.86 4.48 0.87
CA LEU A 149 13.67 4.82 -0.28
C LEU A 149 14.26 6.23 -0.15
N ASP A 150 15.55 6.39 -0.39
CA ASP A 150 16.28 7.66 -0.22
C ASP A 150 16.05 8.62 -1.39
N PHE A 151 14.84 9.15 -1.48
CA PHE A 151 14.50 10.27 -2.36
C PHE A 151 13.27 11.03 -1.83
N PRO A 152 13.11 12.31 -2.19
CA PRO A 152 11.96 13.11 -1.79
C PRO A 152 10.71 12.64 -2.56
N TYR A 153 9.95 11.73 -1.95
CA TYR A 153 8.75 11.18 -2.56
C TYR A 153 7.61 12.19 -2.58
N LEU A 154 6.90 12.19 -3.69
CA LEU A 154 5.71 13.00 -3.90
C LEU A 154 4.59 12.10 -4.44
N HIS A 155 3.52 11.98 -3.67
CA HIS A 155 2.33 11.23 -4.03
C HIS A 155 1.35 12.12 -4.80
N PRO A 156 1.00 11.80 -6.07
CA PRO A 156 -0.08 12.49 -6.78
C PRO A 156 -1.44 12.19 -6.15
N SER A 157 -2.29 13.20 -6.03
CA SER A 157 -3.64 13.03 -5.48
C SER A 157 -4.50 12.08 -6.35
N TRP A 158 -5.14 11.10 -5.72
CA TRP A 158 -6.10 10.21 -6.37
C TRP A 158 -7.38 10.93 -6.84
N LYS A 159 -7.61 12.18 -6.43
CA LYS A 159 -8.68 13.03 -6.98
C LYS A 159 -8.41 13.43 -8.43
N ASN A 160 -7.21 13.14 -8.96
CA ASN A 160 -6.79 13.49 -10.33
C ASN A 160 -6.92 14.99 -10.65
N ASP A 161 -6.66 15.82 -9.63
CA ASP A 161 -6.76 17.28 -9.66
C ASP A 161 -5.41 17.98 -9.91
N GLY A 162 -4.33 17.20 -10.06
CA GLY A 162 -2.97 17.71 -10.24
C GLY A 162 -2.28 18.14 -8.95
N GLU A 163 -2.91 17.93 -7.80
CA GLU A 163 -2.35 18.24 -6.49
C GLU A 163 -1.50 17.07 -5.94
N ALA A 164 -0.72 17.34 -4.91
CA ALA A 164 0.11 16.37 -4.22
C ALA A 164 -0.39 16.11 -2.79
N VAL A 165 -0.34 14.85 -2.38
CA VAL A 165 -0.51 14.46 -0.98
C VAL A 165 0.85 14.50 -0.30
N LYS A 166 0.94 15.15 0.85
CA LYS A 166 2.18 15.31 1.61
C LYS A 166 2.26 14.32 2.77
N GLY A 167 3.48 14.06 3.23
CA GLY A 167 3.72 13.29 4.45
C GLY A 167 3.75 11.80 4.27
N LEU A 168 3.91 11.32 3.05
CA LEU A 168 4.14 9.91 2.75
C LEU A 168 5.60 9.69 2.38
N ASP A 169 6.18 8.62 2.92
CA ASP A 169 7.42 8.03 2.43
C ASP A 169 7.09 6.89 1.47
N PHE A 170 7.82 6.79 0.37
CA PHE A 170 7.79 5.62 -0.47
C PHE A 170 8.76 4.58 0.09
N CYS A 171 8.23 3.42 0.44
CA CYS A 171 8.93 2.40 1.19
C CYS A 171 8.99 1.09 0.43
N PHE A 172 9.99 0.29 0.74
CA PHE A 172 10.19 -1.04 0.18
C PHE A 172 10.50 -2.04 1.29
N MET A 173 9.82 -3.18 1.27
CA MET A 173 10.13 -4.34 2.09
C MET A 173 10.80 -5.38 1.18
N PRO A 174 12.13 -5.50 1.20
CA PRO A 174 12.82 -6.49 0.39
C PRO A 174 12.53 -7.90 0.92
N ALA A 175 12.47 -8.89 0.02
CA ALA A 175 12.34 -10.29 0.41
C ALA A 175 13.63 -10.85 1.03
N ASP A 176 14.77 -10.30 0.66
CA ASP A 176 16.08 -10.56 1.26
C ASP A 176 16.49 -9.33 2.07
N GLU A 177 16.65 -9.49 3.38
CA GLU A 177 17.01 -8.42 4.33
C GLU A 177 18.39 -7.80 4.07
N GLU A 178 19.26 -8.50 3.36
CA GLU A 178 20.60 -8.01 3.00
C GLU A 178 20.57 -6.97 1.88
N ILE A 179 19.45 -6.82 1.17
CA ILE A 179 19.28 -5.77 0.15
C ILE A 179 19.24 -4.41 0.85
N THR A 180 20.19 -3.55 0.47
CA THR A 180 20.36 -2.20 1.02
C THR A 180 20.08 -1.10 0.00
N GLU A 181 19.93 -1.45 -1.27
CA GLU A 181 19.61 -0.54 -2.37
C GLU A 181 18.88 -1.28 -3.47
N ILE A 182 18.12 -0.56 -4.29
CA ILE A 182 17.42 -1.10 -5.46
C ILE A 182 17.71 -0.21 -6.68
N HIS A 183 17.63 -0.79 -7.89
CA HIS A 183 17.79 -0.02 -9.12
C HIS A 183 16.75 1.10 -9.24
N ALA A 184 17.20 2.31 -9.53
CA ALA A 184 16.32 3.46 -9.73
C ALA A 184 15.34 3.22 -10.90
N GLU A 185 15.77 2.53 -11.94
CA GLU A 185 14.92 2.16 -13.08
C GLU A 185 13.68 1.36 -12.65
N LEU A 186 13.82 0.42 -11.70
CA LEU A 186 12.68 -0.33 -11.16
C LEU A 186 11.65 0.61 -10.52
N VAL A 187 12.12 1.55 -9.69
CA VAL A 187 11.25 2.52 -9.01
C VAL A 187 10.56 3.45 -10.00
N ILE A 188 11.31 3.95 -11.00
CA ILE A 188 10.78 4.82 -12.05
C ILE A 188 9.70 4.10 -12.86
N ASN A 189 9.98 2.89 -13.32
CA ASN A 189 9.04 2.09 -14.10
C ASN A 189 7.78 1.78 -13.30
N PHE A 190 7.95 1.36 -12.04
CA PHE A 190 6.84 1.09 -11.16
C PHE A 190 5.97 2.33 -10.92
N LEU A 191 6.54 3.47 -10.51
CA LEU A 191 5.78 4.71 -10.24
C LEU A 191 5.09 5.22 -11.51
N THR A 192 5.72 5.08 -12.67
CA THR A 192 5.14 5.49 -13.96
C THR A 192 3.92 4.65 -14.30
N GLU A 193 4.00 3.33 -14.12
CA GLU A 193 2.90 2.39 -14.38
C GLU A 193 1.79 2.56 -13.34
N TYR A 194 2.14 2.58 -12.05
CA TYR A 194 1.21 2.69 -10.93
C TYR A 194 0.32 3.94 -11.04
N TYR A 195 0.91 5.08 -11.39
CA TYR A 195 0.18 6.33 -11.58
C TYR A 195 -0.27 6.58 -13.03
N SER A 196 -0.17 5.60 -13.93
CA SER A 196 -0.58 5.77 -15.34
C SER A 196 -2.06 6.10 -15.50
N VAL A 197 -2.89 5.65 -14.56
CA VAL A 197 -4.33 5.91 -14.51
C VAL A 197 -4.68 7.38 -14.24
N LEU A 198 -3.76 8.16 -13.67
CA LEU A 198 -3.96 9.58 -13.41
C LEU A 198 -3.56 10.40 -14.63
N SER A 199 -4.50 11.15 -15.18
CA SER A 199 -4.25 12.08 -16.29
C SER A 199 -3.61 13.39 -15.82
N ALA A 200 -3.85 13.81 -14.60
CA ALA A 200 -3.29 15.01 -13.98
C ALA A 200 -2.36 14.64 -12.81
N LYS A 201 -1.09 14.96 -12.95
CA LYS A 201 -0.07 14.83 -11.91
C LYS A 201 0.58 16.20 -11.69
N PRO A 202 1.01 16.55 -10.44
CA PRO A 202 1.70 17.80 -10.19
C PRO A 202 3.03 17.86 -10.95
N GLN A 203 3.46 19.07 -11.34
CA GLN A 203 4.72 19.27 -12.06
C GLN A 203 5.92 18.73 -11.28
N ASP A 204 5.88 18.83 -9.96
CA ASP A 204 6.95 18.34 -9.09
C ASP A 204 7.08 16.81 -9.12
N TRP A 205 6.01 16.07 -9.45
CA TRP A 205 6.09 14.62 -9.65
C TRP A 205 6.96 14.29 -10.87
N TYR A 206 6.78 15.01 -11.99
CA TYR A 206 7.64 14.83 -13.17
C TYR A 206 9.09 15.20 -12.87
N THR A 207 9.31 16.27 -12.11
CA THR A 207 10.64 16.69 -11.66
C THR A 207 11.30 15.61 -10.81
N MET A 208 10.56 15.00 -9.87
CA MET A 208 11.02 13.87 -9.07
C MET A 208 11.45 12.68 -9.95
N ILE A 209 10.63 12.30 -10.94
CA ILE A 209 10.97 11.21 -11.87
C ILE A 209 12.25 11.53 -12.68
N GLU A 210 12.41 12.77 -13.17
CA GLU A 210 13.63 13.16 -13.89
C GLU A 210 14.87 13.10 -12.97
N GLN A 211 14.77 13.51 -11.71
CA GLN A 211 15.86 13.39 -10.74
C GLN A 211 16.22 11.94 -10.43
N LEU A 212 15.24 11.03 -10.40
CA LEU A 212 15.48 9.61 -10.22
C LEU A 212 16.25 9.00 -11.41
N LYS A 213 16.06 9.49 -12.63
CA LYS A 213 16.81 9.04 -13.82
C LYS A 213 18.30 9.35 -13.77
N GLU A 214 18.71 10.29 -12.93
CA GLU A 214 20.12 10.63 -12.72
C GLU A 214 20.82 9.63 -11.77
N LYS A 215 20.07 8.74 -11.11
CA LYS A 215 20.57 7.74 -10.17
C LYS A 215 20.60 6.36 -10.83
N GLU A 216 21.60 5.56 -10.51
CA GLU A 216 21.64 4.13 -10.85
C GLU A 216 20.92 3.29 -9.79
N TYR A 217 21.13 3.61 -8.53
CA TYR A 217 20.53 2.95 -7.36
C TYR A 217 19.90 3.96 -6.41
N ILE A 218 18.96 3.48 -5.64
CA ILE A 218 18.31 4.19 -4.53
C ILE A 218 18.54 3.39 -3.27
N SER A 219 19.15 4.01 -2.28
CA SER A 219 19.43 3.39 -0.98
C SER A 219 18.13 3.13 -0.20
N LEU A 220 18.13 2.06 0.58
CA LEU A 220 17.08 1.72 1.52
C LEU A 220 17.52 2.17 2.93
N LEU A 221 16.85 3.16 3.47
CA LEU A 221 17.11 3.72 4.79
C LEU A 221 16.18 3.08 5.85
N PRO A 222 16.59 3.03 7.12
CA PRO A 222 15.69 2.67 8.20
C PRO A 222 14.42 3.55 8.19
N LEU A 223 13.28 2.93 8.50
CA LEU A 223 11.99 3.62 8.54
C LEU A 223 11.78 4.36 9.85
#